data_1b67fd19ba3dc0839f70af86ce165ad3
#
_entry.id   1b67fd19ba3dc0839f70af86ce165ad3
#
_cell.length_a   1.000
_cell.length_b   1.000
_cell.length_c   1.000
_cell.angle_alpha   90.00
_cell.angle_beta   90.00
_cell.angle_gamma   90.00
#
_symmetry.space_group_name_H-M   'P 1'
#
loop_
_entity.id
_entity.type
_entity.pdbx_description
1 polymer ?
#
loop_
_entity_poly.entity_id
_entity_poly.type
_entity_poly.pdbx_seq_one_letter_code
_entity_poly.pdbx_strand_id
1 'polypeptide(L)'
;MTDREGDSDHPFSEGEGFGDDYDEFDLDPPELGVDPAKVDPVDSRVITDTLDKHSIDSDDVEASELLDVGLNYMQINRYEQATEAFDRTAQFAEDDRLEQEAWVNKGAAHAELEEYDEAIGAYREALRIDDESEHAATAETNLAYALWEFGETAQALEHAERAVEIDERFAEGWFNRAFFLSERGLAEEALHCIDNAVRLGMRNAKVLEEKAEILEELGEYDEAEEIAEEANEMRERAEQRLVEEREEMAGQPSGAGGQPQQSEDVDITDPGRVSKRDGEWELE
;
A
#
# COMPACT_ATOMS: atom_id res chain seq x y z
N MET A 1 -66.96 -25.47 3.34
CA MET A 1 -66.57 -26.84 3.09
C MET A 1 -65.26 -26.76 2.30
N THR A 2 -64.11 -27.04 2.79
CA THR A 2 -63.62 -27.88 3.88
C THR A 2 -62.31 -27.30 4.37
N ASP A 3 -62.19 -27.19 5.68
CA ASP A 3 -60.98 -26.90 6.44
C ASP A 3 -59.88 -27.91 6.11
N ARG A 4 -58.64 -27.42 6.07
CA ARG A 4 -57.46 -28.24 6.38
C ARG A 4 -56.50 -27.39 7.20
N GLU A 5 -56.65 -27.49 8.48
CA GLU A 5 -55.62 -27.29 9.45
C GLU A 5 -54.46 -28.26 9.14
N GLY A 6 -53.28 -27.76 9.01
CA GLY A 6 -52.03 -28.49 8.92
C GLY A 6 -51.13 -28.02 10.04
N ASP A 7 -51.30 -28.69 11.15
CA ASP A 7 -50.47 -28.65 12.35
C ASP A 7 -49.05 -29.10 11.94
N SER A 8 -48.07 -28.21 11.94
CA SER A 8 -46.65 -28.54 11.86
C SER A 8 -46.06 -28.35 13.24
N ASP A 9 -46.14 -29.37 14.04
CA ASP A 9 -45.35 -29.56 15.25
C ASP A 9 -43.87 -29.52 14.90
N HIS A 10 -43.24 -28.34 15.08
CA HIS A 10 -41.82 -28.26 15.14
C HIS A 10 -41.34 -28.66 16.55
N PRO A 11 -40.31 -29.54 16.66
CA PRO A 11 -39.83 -30.06 17.94
C PRO A 11 -39.05 -29.04 18.79
N PHE A 12 -39.16 -27.79 18.49
CA PHE A 12 -38.66 -26.66 19.29
C PHE A 12 -39.82 -25.80 19.76
N SER A 13 -40.74 -26.43 20.48
CA SER A 13 -41.78 -25.70 21.19
C SER A 13 -41.22 -25.09 22.45
N GLU A 14 -41.50 -23.82 22.57
CA GLU A 14 -41.54 -22.96 23.76
C GLU A 14 -41.38 -23.68 25.10
N GLY A 15 -40.29 -23.43 25.83
CA GLY A 15 -40.26 -23.65 27.27
C GLY A 15 -39.03 -24.31 27.88
N GLU A 16 -38.04 -24.72 27.10
CA GLU A 16 -36.74 -25.08 27.66
C GLU A 16 -35.71 -24.00 27.29
N GLY A 17 -35.91 -22.80 27.82
CA GLY A 17 -34.88 -21.83 28.00
C GLY A 17 -33.78 -22.46 28.86
N PHE A 18 -32.54 -22.23 28.51
CA PHE A 18 -31.39 -22.54 29.33
C PHE A 18 -31.71 -22.10 30.76
N GLY A 19 -31.70 -23.04 31.71
CA GLY A 19 -32.00 -22.77 33.11
C GLY A 19 -31.05 -21.76 33.69
N ASP A 20 -31.48 -21.10 34.78
CA ASP A 20 -30.82 -20.05 35.54
C ASP A 20 -29.46 -20.44 36.19
N ASP A 21 -28.79 -21.48 35.70
CA ASP A 21 -27.52 -22.00 36.21
C ASP A 21 -26.30 -21.62 35.34
N TYR A 22 -26.40 -20.57 34.49
CA TYR A 22 -25.22 -19.91 34.00
C TYR A 22 -24.78 -18.92 35.06
N ASP A 23 -23.82 -19.33 35.91
CA ASP A 23 -22.98 -18.41 36.65
C ASP A 23 -22.51 -17.33 35.70
N GLU A 24 -22.64 -16.06 36.10
CA GLU A 24 -22.09 -14.90 35.37
C GLU A 24 -20.67 -15.27 34.98
N PHE A 25 -20.44 -15.53 33.69
CA PHE A 25 -19.12 -15.61 33.15
C PHE A 25 -18.55 -14.18 33.24
N ASP A 26 -17.88 -13.90 34.34
CA ASP A 26 -17.08 -12.73 34.54
C ASP A 26 -15.87 -12.86 33.60
N LEU A 27 -16.10 -12.54 32.32
CA LEU A 27 -15.07 -12.34 31.35
C LEU A 27 -14.45 -10.97 31.68
N ASP A 28 -13.58 -10.98 32.68
CA ASP A 28 -12.55 -9.95 32.72
C ASP A 28 -11.85 -10.02 31.37
N PRO A 29 -12.03 -9.02 30.47
CA PRO A 29 -11.39 -9.08 29.17
C PRO A 29 -9.89 -9.19 29.44
N PRO A 30 -9.19 -10.22 28.90
CA PRO A 30 -7.75 -10.27 29.05
C PRO A 30 -7.21 -8.92 28.57
N GLU A 31 -6.34 -8.29 29.36
CA GLU A 31 -5.54 -7.16 28.89
C GLU A 31 -4.83 -7.63 27.61
N LEU A 32 -5.41 -7.32 26.48
CA LEU A 32 -4.85 -7.60 25.18
C LEU A 32 -3.71 -6.60 24.98
N GLY A 33 -2.57 -6.92 25.53
CA GLY A 33 -1.32 -6.39 25.03
C GLY A 33 -1.11 -6.95 23.64
N VAL A 34 -1.77 -6.34 22.66
CA VAL A 34 -1.63 -6.72 21.25
C VAL A 34 -0.36 -6.06 20.76
N ASP A 35 0.66 -6.87 20.49
CA ASP A 35 1.85 -6.44 19.76
C ASP A 35 1.44 -6.27 18.27
N PRO A 36 1.34 -5.04 17.75
CA PRO A 36 0.85 -4.79 16.40
C PRO A 36 1.66 -5.51 15.33
N ALA A 37 2.96 -5.73 15.57
CA ALA A 37 3.86 -6.43 14.66
C ALA A 37 3.58 -7.95 14.55
N LYS A 38 2.73 -8.50 15.43
CA LYS A 38 2.37 -9.92 15.47
C LYS A 38 0.92 -10.21 15.08
N VAL A 39 0.19 -9.16 14.70
CA VAL A 39 -1.21 -9.31 14.31
C VAL A 39 -1.27 -9.70 12.85
N ASP A 40 -1.99 -10.79 12.56
CA ASP A 40 -2.32 -11.16 11.19
C ASP A 40 -3.15 -10.01 10.55
N PRO A 41 -2.72 -9.45 9.40
CA PRO A 41 -3.47 -8.41 8.70
C PRO A 41 -4.95 -8.76 8.43
N VAL A 42 -5.28 -10.04 8.41
CA VAL A 42 -6.66 -10.52 8.22
C VAL A 42 -7.57 -10.19 9.42
N ASP A 43 -7.00 -10.09 10.62
CA ASP A 43 -7.76 -9.82 11.87
C ASP A 43 -7.79 -8.33 12.28
N SER A 44 -7.21 -7.45 11.50
CA SER A 44 -7.07 -6.03 11.85
C SER A 44 -8.40 -5.28 12.02
N ARG A 45 -9.49 -5.73 11.37
CA ARG A 45 -10.84 -5.16 11.60
C ARG A 45 -11.26 -5.23 13.07
N VAL A 46 -10.90 -6.31 13.76
CA VAL A 46 -11.20 -6.48 15.18
C VAL A 46 -10.39 -5.50 16.02
N ILE A 47 -9.14 -5.23 15.62
CA ILE A 47 -8.26 -4.27 16.32
C ILE A 47 -8.73 -2.86 16.09
N THR A 48 -9.07 -2.50 14.85
CA THR A 48 -9.58 -1.17 14.49
C THR A 48 -10.88 -0.86 15.23
N ASP A 49 -11.84 -1.77 15.23
CA ASP A 49 -13.10 -1.60 15.97
C ASP A 49 -12.88 -1.55 17.50
N THR A 50 -11.81 -2.17 17.99
CA THR A 50 -11.45 -2.17 19.41
C THR A 50 -10.77 -0.87 19.81
N LEU A 51 -9.89 -0.32 18.96
CA LEU A 51 -9.24 0.99 19.14
C LEU A 51 -10.28 2.11 19.18
N ASP A 52 -11.27 2.11 18.30
CA ASP A 52 -12.35 3.10 18.29
C ASP A 52 -13.26 3.03 19.51
N LYS A 53 -13.44 1.85 20.10
CA LYS A 53 -14.34 1.64 21.25
C LYS A 53 -13.71 1.96 22.61
N HIS A 54 -12.38 1.94 22.72
CA HIS A 54 -11.68 1.99 24.01
C HIS A 54 -11.02 3.31 24.32
N SER A 55 -11.16 4.37 23.49
CA SER A 55 -10.51 5.68 23.72
C SER A 55 -9.05 5.49 24.16
N ILE A 56 -8.27 4.75 23.34
CA ILE A 56 -6.85 4.51 23.63
C ILE A 56 -6.18 5.88 23.68
N ASP A 57 -5.43 6.13 24.76
CA ASP A 57 -4.63 7.33 24.87
C ASP A 57 -3.61 7.36 23.72
N SER A 58 -3.45 8.52 23.08
CA SER A 58 -2.51 8.69 21.95
C SER A 58 -1.09 8.25 22.30
N ASP A 59 -0.72 8.32 23.58
CA ASP A 59 0.60 7.96 24.08
C ASP A 59 0.89 6.44 24.03
N ASP A 60 -0.15 5.61 23.81
CA ASP A 60 -0.03 4.13 23.72
C ASP A 60 0.00 3.62 22.27
N VAL A 61 -0.11 4.51 21.27
CA VAL A 61 -0.14 4.14 19.84
C VAL A 61 1.10 4.69 19.13
N GLU A 62 1.94 3.81 18.63
CA GLU A 62 3.04 4.22 17.75
C GLU A 62 2.52 4.40 16.31
N ALA A 63 2.36 5.65 15.90
CA ALA A 63 1.82 5.98 14.58
C ALA A 63 2.69 5.44 13.42
N SER A 64 3.99 5.29 13.62
CA SER A 64 4.91 4.64 12.67
C SER A 64 4.55 3.16 12.43
N GLU A 65 4.11 2.43 13.45
CA GLU A 65 3.66 1.05 13.27
C GLU A 65 2.35 0.95 12.50
N LEU A 66 1.46 1.94 12.65
CA LEU A 66 0.24 2.04 11.86
C LEU A 66 0.55 2.34 10.38
N LEU A 67 1.58 3.16 10.11
CA LEU A 67 2.07 3.38 8.75
C LEU A 67 2.53 2.07 8.11
N ASP A 68 3.36 1.30 8.82
CA ASP A 68 3.85 0.00 8.35
C ASP A 68 2.70 -0.98 8.06
N VAL A 69 1.66 -0.99 8.89
CA VAL A 69 0.44 -1.78 8.66
C VAL A 69 -0.24 -1.35 7.36
N GLY A 70 -0.40 -0.04 7.13
CA GLY A 70 -0.97 0.50 5.90
C GLY A 70 -0.17 0.10 4.67
N LEU A 71 1.16 0.23 4.71
CA LEU A 71 2.06 -0.18 3.63
C LEU A 71 1.98 -1.69 3.35
N ASN A 72 1.87 -2.52 4.38
CA ASN A 72 1.65 -3.96 4.20
C ASN A 72 0.31 -4.25 3.52
N TYR A 73 -0.75 -3.50 3.83
CA TYR A 73 -2.02 -3.63 3.13
C TYR A 73 -1.91 -3.24 1.65
N MET A 74 -1.17 -2.18 1.33
CA MET A 74 -0.87 -1.79 -0.06
C MET A 74 -0.20 -2.94 -0.82
N GLN A 75 0.82 -3.59 -0.23
CA GLN A 75 1.55 -4.69 -0.86
C GLN A 75 0.68 -5.90 -1.20
N ILE A 76 -0.39 -6.15 -0.44
CA ILE A 76 -1.32 -7.26 -0.68
C ILE A 76 -2.62 -6.81 -1.37
N ASN A 77 -2.62 -5.61 -1.97
CA ASN A 77 -3.74 -5.00 -2.69
C ASN A 77 -5.03 -4.87 -1.85
N ARG A 78 -4.88 -4.63 -0.55
CA ARG A 78 -5.98 -4.36 0.37
C ARG A 78 -6.11 -2.86 0.61
N TYR A 79 -6.46 -2.14 -0.44
CA TYR A 79 -6.42 -0.68 -0.46
C TYR A 79 -7.41 -0.03 0.49
N GLU A 80 -8.62 -0.59 0.65
CA GLU A 80 -9.60 -0.09 1.63
C GLU A 80 -9.06 -0.14 3.07
N GLN A 81 -8.38 -1.24 3.45
CA GLN A 81 -7.76 -1.36 4.77
C GLN A 81 -6.53 -0.45 4.90
N ALA A 82 -5.82 -0.22 3.81
CA ALA A 82 -4.70 0.70 3.78
C ALA A 82 -5.17 2.14 4.05
N THR A 83 -6.27 2.61 3.43
CA THR A 83 -6.82 3.95 3.67
C THR A 83 -7.20 4.16 5.15
N GLU A 84 -7.82 3.15 5.78
CA GLU A 84 -8.16 3.21 7.21
C GLU A 84 -6.92 3.27 8.11
N ALA A 85 -5.86 2.50 7.78
CA ALA A 85 -4.62 2.50 8.53
C ALA A 85 -3.88 3.84 8.41
N PHE A 86 -3.78 4.39 7.20
CA PHE A 86 -3.15 5.70 6.97
C PHE A 86 -3.94 6.86 7.59
N ASP A 87 -5.27 6.80 7.60
CA ASP A 87 -6.11 7.79 8.30
C ASP A 87 -5.78 7.85 9.79
N ARG A 88 -5.59 6.69 10.40
CA ARG A 88 -5.19 6.61 11.81
C ARG A 88 -3.75 7.04 12.03
N THR A 89 -2.84 6.66 11.11
CA THR A 89 -1.46 7.17 11.16
C THR A 89 -1.47 8.69 11.20
N ALA A 90 -2.21 9.35 10.31
CA ALA A 90 -2.31 10.81 10.28
C ALA A 90 -2.93 11.39 11.55
N GLN A 91 -3.92 10.70 12.14
CA GLN A 91 -4.56 11.14 13.37
C GLN A 91 -3.64 11.05 14.60
N PHE A 92 -2.75 10.05 14.66
CA PHE A 92 -1.87 9.78 15.79
C PHE A 92 -0.41 10.21 15.53
N ALA A 93 -0.12 10.78 14.36
CA ALA A 93 1.22 11.25 14.03
C ALA A 93 1.71 12.30 15.03
N GLU A 94 2.92 12.11 15.54
CA GLU A 94 3.55 13.02 16.51
C GLU A 94 4.29 14.18 15.82
N ASP A 95 4.59 14.04 14.55
CA ASP A 95 5.30 15.04 13.75
C ASP A 95 4.69 15.22 12.35
N ASP A 96 4.89 16.40 11.80
CA ASP A 96 4.36 16.81 10.50
C ASP A 96 4.82 15.90 9.36
N ARG A 97 6.02 15.33 9.44
CA ARG A 97 6.58 14.46 8.41
C ARG A 97 5.79 13.15 8.32
N LEU A 98 5.55 12.51 9.46
CA LEU A 98 4.79 11.26 9.52
C LEU A 98 3.33 11.48 9.12
N GLU A 99 2.73 12.60 9.57
CA GLU A 99 1.39 12.99 9.15
C GLU A 99 1.30 13.16 7.63
N GLN A 100 2.26 13.87 7.05
CA GLN A 100 2.33 14.12 5.62
C GLN A 100 2.51 12.81 4.84
N GLU A 101 3.42 11.93 5.28
CA GLU A 101 3.67 10.62 4.67
C GLU A 101 2.40 9.75 4.68
N ALA A 102 1.65 9.78 5.79
CA ALA A 102 0.38 9.07 5.90
C ALA A 102 -0.66 9.59 4.91
N TRP A 103 -0.78 10.92 4.75
CA TRP A 103 -1.70 11.50 3.78
C TRP A 103 -1.32 11.18 2.33
N VAL A 104 -0.04 11.17 1.99
CA VAL A 104 0.44 10.77 0.64
C VAL A 104 0.07 9.31 0.36
N ASN A 105 0.34 8.41 1.30
CA ASN A 105 0.02 6.98 1.13
C ASN A 105 -1.49 6.71 1.14
N LYS A 106 -2.28 7.47 1.91
CA LYS A 106 -3.74 7.40 1.86
C LYS A 106 -4.27 7.79 0.48
N GLY A 107 -3.72 8.87 -0.10
CA GLY A 107 -4.05 9.29 -1.46
C GLY A 107 -3.70 8.22 -2.49
N ALA A 108 -2.53 7.57 -2.37
CA ALA A 108 -2.13 6.48 -3.24
C ALA A 108 -3.08 5.28 -3.12
N ALA A 109 -3.52 4.92 -1.91
CA ALA A 109 -4.49 3.85 -1.71
C ALA A 109 -5.86 4.15 -2.34
N HIS A 110 -6.34 5.40 -2.24
CA HIS A 110 -7.57 5.83 -2.93
C HIS A 110 -7.41 5.81 -4.46
N ALA A 111 -6.25 6.21 -4.99
CA ALA A 111 -5.99 6.17 -6.43
C ALA A 111 -6.02 4.72 -6.98
N GLU A 112 -5.50 3.75 -6.22
CA GLU A 112 -5.59 2.32 -6.57
C GLU A 112 -7.03 1.76 -6.52
N LEU A 113 -7.92 2.42 -5.77
CA LEU A 113 -9.36 2.14 -5.75
C LEU A 113 -10.13 2.89 -6.86
N GLU A 114 -9.44 3.70 -7.68
CA GLU A 114 -10.03 4.61 -8.67
C GLU A 114 -10.96 5.69 -8.03
N GLU A 115 -10.77 5.95 -6.73
CA GLU A 115 -11.47 6.99 -5.95
C GLU A 115 -10.68 8.30 -6.04
N TYR A 116 -10.65 8.88 -7.25
CA TYR A 116 -9.75 10.00 -7.55
C TYR A 116 -10.09 11.30 -6.82
N ASP A 117 -11.33 11.54 -6.43
CA ASP A 117 -11.74 12.70 -5.65
C ASP A 117 -11.23 12.61 -4.20
N GLU A 118 -11.28 11.44 -3.58
CA GLU A 118 -10.69 11.17 -2.26
C GLU A 118 -9.16 11.24 -2.32
N ALA A 119 -8.54 10.67 -3.37
CA ALA A 119 -7.11 10.76 -3.58
C ALA A 119 -6.62 12.21 -3.68
N ILE A 120 -7.30 13.03 -4.49
CA ILE A 120 -7.03 14.48 -4.61
C ILE A 120 -7.15 15.18 -3.26
N GLY A 121 -8.18 14.82 -2.47
CA GLY A 121 -8.37 15.35 -1.12
C GLY A 121 -7.17 15.03 -0.23
N ALA A 122 -6.74 13.78 -0.19
CA ALA A 122 -5.63 13.33 0.63
C ALA A 122 -4.29 13.98 0.25
N TYR A 123 -3.96 14.06 -1.04
CA TYR A 123 -2.73 14.73 -1.49
C TYR A 123 -2.72 16.23 -1.15
N ARG A 124 -3.87 16.91 -1.23
CA ARG A 124 -3.98 18.31 -0.83
C ARG A 124 -3.76 18.50 0.68
N GLU A 125 -4.23 17.57 1.51
CA GLU A 125 -3.92 17.61 2.95
C GLU A 125 -2.43 17.41 3.20
N ALA A 126 -1.76 16.49 2.49
CA ALA A 126 -0.31 16.32 2.58
C ALA A 126 0.45 17.62 2.22
N LEU A 127 0.07 18.28 1.13
CA LEU A 127 0.69 19.54 0.68
C LEU A 127 0.37 20.74 1.60
N ARG A 128 -0.73 20.69 2.35
CA ARG A 128 -1.06 21.72 3.33
C ARG A 128 -0.13 21.67 4.55
N ILE A 129 0.42 20.50 4.88
CA ILE A 129 1.36 20.33 5.99
C ILE A 129 2.71 20.95 5.63
N ASP A 130 3.30 20.53 4.52
CA ASP A 130 4.55 21.09 3.99
C ASP A 130 4.57 20.90 2.46
N ASP A 131 4.63 22.00 1.72
CA ASP A 131 4.59 22.02 0.25
C ASP A 131 6.00 22.09 -0.42
N GLU A 132 7.06 22.00 0.39
CA GLU A 132 8.46 21.99 -0.09
C GLU A 132 9.27 20.79 0.46
N SER A 133 8.61 19.86 1.18
CA SER A 133 9.26 18.70 1.79
C SER A 133 9.65 17.63 0.76
N GLU A 134 10.37 16.60 1.22
CA GLU A 134 10.66 15.40 0.44
C GLU A 134 9.37 14.70 -0.06
N HIS A 135 8.31 14.69 0.76
CA HIS A 135 7.03 14.09 0.39
C HIS A 135 6.20 14.99 -0.54
N ALA A 136 6.48 16.29 -0.59
CA ALA A 136 5.72 17.23 -1.42
C ALA A 136 5.87 16.95 -2.92
N ALA A 137 7.07 16.63 -3.42
CA ALA A 137 7.26 16.26 -4.82
C ALA A 137 6.45 15.01 -5.21
N THR A 138 6.42 14.00 -4.33
CA THR A 138 5.61 12.79 -4.52
C THR A 138 4.11 13.13 -4.49
N ALA A 139 3.67 13.95 -3.51
CA ALA A 139 2.28 14.38 -3.41
C ALA A 139 1.82 15.16 -4.65
N GLU A 140 2.63 16.11 -5.15
CA GLU A 140 2.34 16.88 -6.35
C GLU A 140 2.26 15.99 -7.60
N THR A 141 3.17 15.01 -7.74
CA THR A 141 3.18 14.06 -8.86
C THR A 141 1.94 13.17 -8.86
N ASN A 142 1.57 12.63 -7.71
CA ASN A 142 0.41 11.77 -7.57
C ASN A 142 -0.91 12.56 -7.67
N LEU A 143 -0.93 13.79 -7.16
CA LEU A 143 -2.06 14.71 -7.33
C LEU A 143 -2.27 15.05 -8.81
N ALA A 144 -1.17 15.29 -9.54
CA ALA A 144 -1.25 15.52 -10.97
C ALA A 144 -1.90 14.34 -11.72
N TYR A 145 -1.49 13.11 -11.39
CA TYR A 145 -2.09 11.91 -11.97
C TYR A 145 -3.58 11.76 -11.60
N ALA A 146 -3.92 11.92 -10.32
CA ALA A 146 -5.31 11.83 -9.87
C ALA A 146 -6.21 12.89 -10.51
N LEU A 147 -5.71 14.13 -10.67
CA LEU A 147 -6.42 15.19 -11.38
C LEU A 147 -6.61 14.88 -12.88
N TRP A 148 -5.61 14.26 -13.50
CA TRP A 148 -5.72 13.81 -14.89
C TRP A 148 -6.83 12.77 -15.06
N GLU A 149 -6.82 11.73 -14.25
CA GLU A 149 -7.86 10.67 -14.27
C GLU A 149 -9.25 11.22 -13.91
N PHE A 150 -9.31 12.21 -13.04
CA PHE A 150 -10.56 12.90 -12.69
C PHE A 150 -11.06 13.84 -13.81
N GLY A 151 -10.22 14.16 -14.81
CA GLY A 151 -10.54 15.01 -15.96
C GLY A 151 -10.13 16.47 -15.84
N GLU A 152 -9.44 16.86 -14.76
CA GLU A 152 -8.95 18.22 -14.50
C GLU A 152 -7.56 18.44 -15.12
N THR A 153 -7.45 18.18 -16.43
CA THR A 153 -6.16 18.08 -17.15
C THR A 153 -5.29 19.35 -17.11
N ALA A 154 -5.89 20.53 -16.94
CA ALA A 154 -5.12 21.77 -16.83
C ALA A 154 -4.41 21.86 -15.48
N GLN A 155 -5.08 21.50 -14.38
CA GLN A 155 -4.49 21.44 -13.05
C GLN A 155 -3.45 20.32 -12.97
N ALA A 156 -3.68 19.18 -13.61
CA ALA A 156 -2.72 18.08 -13.65
C ALA A 156 -1.34 18.56 -14.14
N LEU A 157 -1.29 19.31 -15.22
CA LEU A 157 -0.01 19.83 -15.72
C LEU A 157 0.65 20.85 -14.77
N GLU A 158 -0.15 21.74 -14.13
CA GLU A 158 0.36 22.69 -13.14
C GLU A 158 1.03 21.98 -11.95
N HIS A 159 0.40 20.91 -11.45
CA HIS A 159 0.95 20.10 -10.34
C HIS A 159 2.18 19.29 -10.78
N ALA A 160 2.19 18.73 -12.00
CA ALA A 160 3.37 18.06 -12.54
C ALA A 160 4.57 19.01 -12.73
N GLU A 161 4.33 20.27 -13.13
CA GLU A 161 5.36 21.30 -13.18
C GLU A 161 5.92 21.60 -11.79
N ARG A 162 5.03 21.74 -10.80
CA ARG A 162 5.44 22.00 -9.42
C ARG A 162 6.23 20.85 -8.80
N ALA A 163 5.89 19.60 -9.11
CA ALA A 163 6.64 18.43 -8.66
C ALA A 163 8.13 18.50 -9.06
N VAL A 164 8.40 18.83 -10.33
CA VAL A 164 9.79 18.94 -10.83
C VAL A 164 10.49 20.24 -10.39
N GLU A 165 9.76 21.26 -9.98
CA GLU A 165 10.33 22.46 -9.35
C GLU A 165 10.79 22.18 -7.91
N ILE A 166 10.05 21.34 -7.16
CA ILE A 166 10.39 20.94 -5.80
C ILE A 166 11.59 19.99 -5.82
N ASP A 167 11.56 18.97 -6.68
CA ASP A 167 12.69 18.05 -6.85
C ASP A 167 13.01 17.79 -8.33
N GLU A 168 13.99 18.51 -8.86
CA GLU A 168 14.49 18.33 -10.23
C GLU A 168 15.07 16.92 -10.48
N ARG A 169 15.31 16.12 -9.44
CA ARG A 169 15.86 14.76 -9.55
C ARG A 169 14.79 13.68 -9.44
N PHE A 170 13.55 14.05 -9.24
CA PHE A 170 12.42 13.13 -9.14
C PHE A 170 11.96 12.69 -10.55
N ALA A 171 12.41 11.52 -10.98
CA ALA A 171 12.23 11.04 -12.35
C ALA A 171 10.75 10.84 -12.72
N GLU A 172 9.92 10.39 -11.77
CA GLU A 172 8.48 10.17 -11.93
C GLU A 172 7.75 11.49 -12.24
N GLY A 173 8.14 12.60 -11.59
CA GLY A 173 7.57 13.91 -11.88
C GLY A 173 7.84 14.33 -13.32
N TRP A 174 9.08 14.11 -13.82
CA TRP A 174 9.42 14.37 -15.21
C TRP A 174 8.64 13.49 -16.19
N PHE A 175 8.47 12.21 -15.87
CA PHE A 175 7.67 11.28 -16.69
C PHE A 175 6.20 11.70 -16.78
N ASN A 176 5.54 11.99 -15.65
CA ASN A 176 4.14 12.43 -15.65
C ASN A 176 3.96 13.75 -16.40
N ARG A 177 4.90 14.69 -16.22
CA ARG A 177 4.88 15.94 -16.99
C ARG A 177 5.02 15.69 -18.49
N ALA A 178 5.90 14.77 -18.91
CA ALA A 178 6.05 14.39 -20.32
C ALA A 178 4.74 13.86 -20.88
N PHE A 179 4.12 12.91 -20.20
CA PHE A 179 2.84 12.34 -20.57
C PHE A 179 1.75 13.40 -20.75
N PHE A 180 1.57 14.29 -19.76
CA PHE A 180 0.53 15.33 -19.86
C PHE A 180 0.82 16.37 -20.97
N LEU A 181 2.08 16.64 -21.27
CA LEU A 181 2.46 17.52 -22.40
C LEU A 181 2.20 16.85 -23.74
N SER A 182 2.52 15.56 -23.89
CA SER A 182 2.25 14.74 -25.07
C SER A 182 0.75 14.73 -25.38
N GLU A 183 -0.07 14.38 -24.41
CA GLU A 183 -1.53 14.40 -24.53
C GLU A 183 -2.13 15.76 -24.95
N ARG A 184 -1.41 16.85 -24.70
CA ARG A 184 -1.78 18.19 -25.13
C ARG A 184 -1.20 18.56 -26.49
N GLY A 185 -0.47 17.66 -27.15
CA GLY A 185 0.20 17.89 -28.43
C GLY A 185 1.41 18.84 -28.34
N LEU A 186 2.04 18.92 -27.16
CA LEU A 186 3.25 19.71 -26.91
C LEU A 186 4.48 18.80 -26.96
N ALA A 187 4.65 18.09 -28.08
CA ALA A 187 5.60 17.00 -28.23
C ALA A 187 7.08 17.43 -28.03
N GLU A 188 7.45 18.66 -28.42
CA GLU A 188 8.83 19.15 -28.19
C GLU A 188 9.16 19.29 -26.70
N GLU A 189 8.23 19.84 -25.90
CA GLU A 189 8.36 19.96 -24.45
C GLU A 189 8.28 18.60 -23.77
N ALA A 190 7.40 17.71 -24.28
CA ALA A 190 7.25 16.33 -23.79
C ALA A 190 8.56 15.56 -23.98
N LEU A 191 9.20 15.64 -25.15
CA LEU A 191 10.50 14.99 -25.41
C LEU A 191 11.57 15.46 -24.43
N HIS A 192 11.64 16.76 -24.14
CA HIS A 192 12.57 17.24 -23.14
C HIS A 192 12.34 16.65 -21.75
N CYS A 193 11.08 16.51 -21.34
CA CYS A 193 10.72 15.94 -20.03
C CYS A 193 11.02 14.44 -19.95
N ILE A 194 10.66 13.66 -20.99
CA ILE A 194 10.93 12.22 -21.01
C ILE A 194 12.43 11.92 -21.02
N ASP A 195 13.23 12.73 -21.72
CA ASP A 195 14.69 12.61 -21.70
C ASP A 195 15.29 12.87 -20.32
N ASN A 196 14.72 13.81 -19.56
CA ASN A 196 15.11 14.03 -18.17
C ASN A 196 14.78 12.82 -17.30
N ALA A 197 13.60 12.22 -17.41
CA ALA A 197 13.23 11.01 -16.69
C ALA A 197 14.20 9.86 -16.99
N VAL A 198 14.51 9.62 -18.26
CA VAL A 198 15.48 8.59 -18.69
C VAL A 198 16.88 8.90 -18.14
N ARG A 199 17.35 10.12 -18.21
CA ARG A 199 18.65 10.56 -17.68
C ARG A 199 18.76 10.38 -16.17
N LEU A 200 17.66 10.53 -15.44
CA LEU A 200 17.56 10.30 -13.99
C LEU A 200 17.46 8.81 -13.61
N GLY A 201 17.41 7.92 -14.59
CA GLY A 201 17.45 6.48 -14.39
C GLY A 201 16.09 5.78 -14.54
N MET A 202 15.01 6.52 -14.82
CA MET A 202 13.71 5.93 -15.09
C MET A 202 13.67 5.40 -16.52
N ARG A 203 14.26 4.21 -16.70
CA ARG A 203 14.35 3.54 -18.00
C ARG A 203 13.73 2.17 -17.95
N ASN A 204 12.46 2.09 -18.28
CA ASN A 204 11.69 0.87 -18.39
C ASN A 204 10.89 0.88 -19.71
N ALA A 205 10.25 -0.24 -20.04
CA ALA A 205 9.52 -0.37 -21.31
C ALA A 205 8.46 0.72 -21.48
N LYS A 206 7.68 1.04 -20.42
CA LYS A 206 6.64 2.07 -20.46
C LYS A 206 7.18 3.46 -20.81
N VAL A 207 8.30 3.86 -20.19
CA VAL A 207 8.95 5.17 -20.45
C VAL A 207 9.48 5.25 -21.87
N LEU A 208 10.04 4.15 -22.40
CA LEU A 208 10.56 4.13 -23.76
C LEU A 208 9.43 4.08 -24.80
N GLU A 209 8.32 3.43 -24.52
CA GLU A 209 7.11 3.47 -25.35
C GLU A 209 6.58 4.89 -25.46
N GLU A 210 6.39 5.58 -24.34
CA GLU A 210 5.97 7.00 -24.34
C GLU A 210 6.94 7.88 -25.13
N LYS A 211 8.26 7.64 -24.98
CA LYS A 211 9.26 8.37 -25.76
C LYS A 211 9.13 8.11 -27.25
N ALA A 212 8.90 6.85 -27.66
CA ALA A 212 8.71 6.51 -29.07
C ALA A 212 7.47 7.18 -29.66
N GLU A 213 6.36 7.22 -28.92
CA GLU A 213 5.12 7.91 -29.33
C GLU A 213 5.35 9.41 -29.51
N ILE A 214 6.06 10.06 -28.58
CA ILE A 214 6.43 11.48 -28.69
C ILE A 214 7.32 11.73 -29.94
N LEU A 215 8.26 10.86 -30.23
CA LEU A 215 9.11 10.97 -31.42
C LEU A 215 8.32 10.78 -32.72
N GLU A 216 7.34 9.88 -32.73
CA GLU A 216 6.40 9.72 -33.87
C GLU A 216 5.60 10.99 -34.13
N GLU A 217 5.10 11.65 -33.07
CA GLU A 217 4.38 12.92 -33.19
C GLU A 217 5.27 14.04 -33.77
N LEU A 218 6.55 14.02 -33.46
CA LEU A 218 7.55 14.95 -34.03
C LEU A 218 7.97 14.58 -35.46
N GLY A 219 7.60 13.37 -35.94
CA GLY A 219 7.96 12.86 -37.27
C GLY A 219 9.37 12.27 -37.32
N GLU A 220 9.99 11.99 -36.19
CA GLU A 220 11.31 11.38 -36.05
C GLU A 220 11.22 9.86 -36.06
N TYR A 221 10.64 9.30 -37.13
CA TYR A 221 10.22 7.90 -37.24
C TYR A 221 11.38 6.89 -37.11
N ASP A 222 12.58 7.21 -37.60
CA ASP A 222 13.73 6.30 -37.53
C ASP A 222 14.18 6.12 -36.07
N GLU A 223 14.20 7.19 -35.26
CA GLU A 223 14.55 7.15 -33.83
C GLU A 223 13.41 6.52 -33.02
N ALA A 224 12.17 6.81 -33.36
CA ALA A 224 10.99 6.19 -32.74
C ALA A 224 11.01 4.67 -32.87
N GLU A 225 11.32 4.14 -34.08
CA GLU A 225 11.41 2.71 -34.33
C GLU A 225 12.52 2.03 -33.46
N GLU A 226 13.71 2.67 -33.38
CA GLU A 226 14.81 2.16 -32.55
C GLU A 226 14.42 2.12 -31.06
N ILE A 227 13.78 3.16 -30.53
CA ILE A 227 13.33 3.21 -29.13
C ILE A 227 12.20 2.21 -28.86
N ALA A 228 11.26 2.04 -29.78
CA ALA A 228 10.16 1.07 -29.67
C ALA A 228 10.68 -0.38 -29.67
N GLU A 229 11.69 -0.69 -30.54
CA GLU A 229 12.34 -2.01 -30.52
C GLU A 229 13.01 -2.26 -29.16
N GLU A 230 13.70 -1.28 -28.60
CA GLU A 230 14.32 -1.40 -27.28
C GLU A 230 13.27 -1.63 -26.17
N ALA A 231 12.16 -0.91 -26.19
CA ALA A 231 11.05 -1.10 -25.25
C ALA A 231 10.50 -2.54 -25.32
N ASN A 232 10.30 -3.06 -26.53
CA ASN A 232 9.84 -4.42 -26.76
C ASN A 232 10.83 -5.47 -26.21
N GLU A 233 12.13 -5.31 -26.47
CA GLU A 233 13.14 -6.20 -25.92
C GLU A 233 13.16 -6.18 -24.38
N MET A 234 12.96 -5.02 -23.77
CA MET A 234 12.88 -4.92 -22.30
C MET A 234 11.65 -5.65 -21.76
N ARG A 235 10.51 -5.54 -22.43
CA ARG A 235 9.27 -6.24 -22.05
C ARG A 235 9.46 -7.76 -22.16
N GLU A 236 9.98 -8.24 -23.29
CA GLU A 236 10.25 -9.67 -23.50
C GLU A 236 11.20 -10.25 -22.43
N ARG A 237 12.26 -9.51 -22.09
CA ARG A 237 13.20 -9.94 -21.03
C ARG A 237 12.54 -9.95 -19.64
N ALA A 238 11.61 -9.02 -19.37
CA ALA A 238 10.85 -9.01 -18.12
C ALA A 238 9.88 -10.20 -18.04
N GLU A 239 9.17 -10.49 -19.12
CA GLU A 239 8.28 -11.64 -19.20
C GLU A 239 9.04 -12.97 -19.03
N GLN A 240 10.19 -13.12 -19.69
CA GLN A 240 11.04 -14.31 -19.55
C GLN A 240 11.48 -14.52 -18.10
N ARG A 241 11.91 -13.46 -17.42
CA ARG A 241 12.29 -13.54 -15.98
C ARG A 241 11.13 -14.00 -15.10
N LEU A 242 9.93 -13.46 -15.31
CA LEU A 242 8.74 -13.88 -14.56
C LEU A 242 8.38 -15.33 -14.78
N VAL A 243 8.57 -15.85 -16.01
CA VAL A 243 8.37 -17.27 -16.32
C VAL A 243 9.41 -18.13 -15.62
N GLU A 244 10.69 -17.75 -15.69
CA GLU A 244 11.79 -18.45 -15.02
C GLU A 244 11.59 -18.49 -13.50
N GLU A 245 11.26 -17.36 -12.87
CA GLU A 245 10.98 -17.29 -11.43
C GLU A 245 9.80 -18.19 -11.03
N ARG A 246 8.74 -18.20 -11.85
CA ARG A 246 7.58 -19.07 -11.62
C ARG A 246 7.95 -20.56 -11.74
N GLU A 247 8.77 -20.92 -12.71
CA GLU A 247 9.25 -22.30 -12.90
C GLU A 247 10.17 -22.72 -11.75
N GLU A 248 11.05 -21.83 -11.28
CA GLU A 248 11.90 -22.08 -10.10
C GLU A 248 11.07 -22.30 -8.84
N MET A 249 10.07 -21.45 -8.59
CA MET A 249 9.14 -21.62 -7.45
C MET A 249 8.32 -22.91 -7.55
N ALA A 250 7.88 -23.29 -8.76
CA ALA A 250 7.14 -24.53 -8.99
C ALA A 250 8.02 -25.78 -8.90
N GLY A 251 9.32 -25.65 -9.23
CA GLY A 251 10.31 -26.73 -9.16
C GLY A 251 10.89 -26.97 -7.75
N GLN A 252 10.69 -26.07 -6.80
CA GLN A 252 11.04 -26.33 -5.41
C GLN A 252 10.05 -27.34 -4.84
N PRO A 253 10.48 -28.56 -4.42
CA PRO A 253 9.59 -29.49 -3.76
C PRO A 253 9.08 -28.80 -2.50
N SER A 254 7.77 -28.64 -2.42
CA SER A 254 7.10 -28.21 -1.20
C SER A 254 7.62 -29.11 -0.08
N GLY A 255 8.46 -28.57 0.77
CA GLY A 255 8.96 -29.24 1.97
C GLY A 255 7.83 -29.41 2.98
N ALA A 256 6.73 -30.04 2.53
CA ALA A 256 5.66 -30.54 3.39
C ALA A 256 6.09 -31.90 3.93
N GLY A 257 6.81 -31.88 5.01
CA GLY A 257 7.26 -33.08 5.71
C GLY A 257 8.11 -32.78 6.92
N GLY A 258 7.91 -31.63 7.52
CA GLY A 258 8.33 -31.43 8.90
C GLY A 258 7.53 -32.39 9.75
N GLN A 259 8.08 -33.57 10.06
CA GLN A 259 7.60 -34.37 11.20
C GLN A 259 7.57 -33.43 12.40
N PRO A 260 6.53 -33.52 13.26
CA PRO A 260 6.56 -32.79 14.51
C PRO A 260 7.78 -33.30 15.28
N GLN A 261 8.84 -32.50 15.30
CA GLN A 261 9.88 -32.69 16.30
C GLN A 261 9.18 -32.58 17.65
N GLN A 262 9.19 -33.67 18.38
CA GLN A 262 8.79 -33.69 19.79
C GLN A 262 9.54 -32.53 20.44
N SER A 263 8.79 -31.57 20.96
CA SER A 263 9.30 -30.52 21.80
C SER A 263 10.00 -31.20 22.99
N GLU A 264 11.32 -31.27 22.98
CA GLU A 264 12.06 -31.42 24.20
C GLU A 264 11.76 -30.17 25.04
N ASP A 265 11.21 -30.41 26.23
CA ASP A 265 10.91 -29.40 27.22
C ASP A 265 12.18 -28.58 27.45
N VAL A 266 12.29 -27.40 26.87
CA VAL A 266 13.34 -26.45 27.19
C VAL A 266 12.98 -25.85 28.52
N ASP A 267 13.72 -26.29 29.56
CA ASP A 267 13.65 -25.71 30.90
C ASP A 267 14.12 -24.25 30.87
N ILE A 268 13.13 -23.33 30.78
CA ILE A 268 13.37 -21.88 30.79
C ILE A 268 13.74 -21.31 32.16
N THR A 269 14.02 -22.15 33.15
CA THR A 269 14.36 -21.70 34.50
C THR A 269 15.86 -21.64 34.79
N ASP A 270 16.75 -21.95 33.84
CA ASP A 270 18.18 -21.82 33.99
C ASP A 270 18.71 -20.49 33.38
N PRO A 271 19.03 -19.45 34.20
CA PRO A 271 19.52 -18.16 33.71
C PRO A 271 21.00 -18.17 33.30
N GLY A 272 21.64 -19.34 33.18
CA GLY A 272 23.11 -19.49 33.03
C GLY A 272 23.64 -19.59 31.60
N ARG A 273 22.77 -19.60 30.55
CA ARG A 273 23.20 -19.93 29.18
C ARG A 273 23.29 -18.76 28.19
N VAL A 274 23.35 -17.53 28.66
CA VAL A 274 23.58 -16.38 27.80
C VAL A 274 24.88 -15.70 28.20
N SER A 275 25.93 -15.88 27.44
CA SER A 275 27.16 -15.15 27.61
C SER A 275 27.41 -14.15 26.50
N LYS A 276 27.78 -12.92 26.89
CA LYS A 276 28.16 -11.87 25.95
C LYS A 276 29.65 -11.96 25.67
N ARG A 277 30.03 -12.29 24.44
CA ARG A 277 31.41 -12.16 23.96
C ARG A 277 31.44 -11.16 22.81
N ASP A 278 32.31 -10.19 22.95
CA ASP A 278 32.70 -9.22 21.89
C ASP A 278 31.58 -8.42 21.21
N GLY A 279 30.44 -8.19 21.90
CA GLY A 279 29.38 -7.28 21.42
C GLY A 279 28.25 -7.93 20.65
N GLU A 280 28.32 -9.21 20.32
CA GLU A 280 27.26 -9.98 19.65
C GLU A 280 26.68 -11.05 20.59
N TRP A 281 25.40 -11.40 20.38
CA TRP A 281 24.67 -12.42 21.11
C TRP A 281 24.78 -13.76 20.35
N GLU A 282 25.48 -14.73 20.91
CA GLU A 282 25.49 -16.11 20.41
C GLU A 282 24.62 -16.98 21.31
N LEU A 283 23.72 -17.76 20.66
CA LEU A 283 23.01 -18.89 21.30
C LEU A 283 23.84 -20.15 21.05
N GLU A 284 24.25 -20.85 22.09
CA GLU A 284 24.70 -22.22 21.98
C GLU A 284 23.54 -23.21 22.06
#